data_8e764cb6661eaf135479a74715c7a4f4
#
_entry.id   8e764cb6661eaf135479a74715c7a4f4
#
_cell.length_a   1.000
_cell.length_b   1.000
_cell.length_c   1.000
_cell.angle_alpha   90.00
_cell.angle_beta   90.00
_cell.angle_gamma   90.00
#
_symmetry.space_group_name_H-M   'P 1'
#
loop_
_entity.id
_entity.type
_entity.pdbx_description
1 polymer ?
#
loop_
_entity_poly.entity_id
_entity_poly.type
_entity_poly.pdbx_seq_one_letter_code
_entity_poly.pdbx_strand_id
1 'polypeptide(L)'
;MTDKPEIDFIEGPAPTELQITDITIGDGPEAVPGGVVDVHYVGVEFDTGEQFDASWDRGQSARFPLPNLIQGWQEGIPGMKVGGRRQLVCPPHLAYGDRGPLGGKTLVFVIDLLGV
;
A
#
# COMPACT_ATOMS: atom_id res chain seq x y z
N MET A 1 -9.88 9.23 13.25
CA MET A 1 -10.13 9.00 11.82
C MET A 1 -9.04 9.64 10.99
N THR A 2 -8.52 8.91 10.05
CA THR A 2 -7.42 9.39 9.21
C THR A 2 -7.97 10.08 7.96
N ASP A 3 -7.28 11.12 7.52
CA ASP A 3 -7.60 11.82 6.29
C ASP A 3 -6.86 11.19 5.12
N LYS A 4 -7.51 11.16 3.96
CA LYS A 4 -6.90 10.66 2.73
C LYS A 4 -5.64 11.45 2.40
N PRO A 5 -4.47 10.79 2.32
CA PRO A 5 -3.23 11.49 1.96
C PRO A 5 -3.17 11.81 0.48
N GLU A 6 -2.41 12.84 0.13
CA GLU A 6 -1.97 13.05 -1.23
C GLU A 6 -0.64 12.33 -1.43
N ILE A 7 -0.48 11.69 -2.58
CA ILE A 7 0.78 11.03 -2.92
C ILE A 7 1.55 11.97 -3.85
N ASP A 8 2.69 12.45 -3.38
CA ASP A 8 3.57 13.30 -4.17
C ASP A 8 4.20 12.52 -5.32
N PHE A 9 4.39 13.19 -6.44
CA PHE A 9 5.10 12.62 -7.58
C PHE A 9 6.51 12.22 -7.16
N ILE A 10 6.91 10.97 -7.48
CA ILE A 10 8.23 10.45 -7.17
C ILE A 10 9.12 10.63 -8.41
N GLU A 11 10.18 11.42 -8.27
CA GLU A 11 11.12 11.65 -9.37
C GLU A 11 12.09 10.49 -9.51
N GLY A 12 12.61 10.35 -10.74
CA GLY A 12 13.60 9.34 -11.05
C GLY A 12 13.02 8.07 -11.63
N PRO A 13 13.85 7.06 -11.89
CA PRO A 13 13.41 5.80 -12.43
C PRO A 13 12.59 5.00 -11.44
N ALA A 14 11.66 4.19 -11.94
CA ALA A 14 10.89 3.28 -11.10
C ALA A 14 11.84 2.25 -10.45
N PRO A 15 11.65 1.95 -9.17
CA PRO A 15 12.50 0.99 -8.47
C PRO A 15 12.27 -0.44 -9.01
N THR A 16 13.30 -1.26 -8.91
CA THR A 16 13.24 -2.67 -9.29
C THR A 16 12.94 -3.58 -8.10
N GLU A 17 12.91 -3.02 -6.90
CA GLU A 17 12.62 -3.73 -5.66
C GLU A 17 11.55 -2.97 -4.87
N LEU A 18 10.88 -3.67 -3.96
CA LEU A 18 9.94 -3.06 -3.05
C LEU A 18 10.63 -1.98 -2.22
N GLN A 19 10.04 -0.78 -2.21
CA GLN A 19 10.50 0.30 -1.35
C GLN A 19 9.45 0.58 -0.28
N ILE A 20 9.90 0.64 0.95
CA ILE A 20 9.07 0.87 2.13
C ILE A 20 9.53 2.14 2.82
N THR A 21 8.59 3.08 3.01
CA THR A 21 8.87 4.32 3.73
C THR A 21 7.80 4.53 4.78
N ASP A 22 8.21 4.59 6.05
CA ASP A 22 7.29 4.92 7.14
C ASP A 22 7.09 6.44 7.19
N ILE A 23 5.84 6.87 7.00
CA ILE A 23 5.45 8.27 7.13
C ILE A 23 5.12 8.58 8.59
N THR A 24 4.38 7.69 9.22
CA THR A 24 4.05 7.75 10.65
C THR A 24 4.22 6.37 11.24
N ILE A 25 4.88 6.28 12.37
CA ILE A 25 5.01 5.01 13.09
C ILE A 25 3.92 4.97 14.15
N GLY A 26 3.07 3.94 14.08
CA GLY A 26 2.03 3.73 15.08
C GLY A 26 2.59 3.16 16.37
N ASP A 27 1.74 3.11 17.39
CA ASP A 27 2.10 2.57 18.69
C ASP A 27 1.20 1.42 19.14
N GLY A 28 0.30 0.98 18.26
CA GLY A 28 -0.58 -0.16 18.52
C GLY A 28 0.04 -1.51 18.16
N PRO A 29 -0.79 -2.56 18.13
CA PRO A 29 -0.33 -3.90 17.76
C PRO A 29 0.32 -3.95 16.37
N GLU A 30 1.25 -4.85 16.20
CA GLU A 30 2.02 -4.97 14.97
C GLU A 30 1.39 -6.00 14.02
N ALA A 31 1.32 -5.66 12.73
CA ALA A 31 0.91 -6.59 11.68
C ALA A 31 1.98 -7.67 11.50
N VAL A 32 1.52 -8.92 11.38
CA VAL A 32 2.40 -10.08 11.22
C VAL A 32 2.22 -10.73 9.85
N PRO A 33 3.24 -11.40 9.33
CA PRO A 33 3.11 -12.12 8.06
C PRO A 33 1.94 -13.12 8.10
N GLY A 34 1.14 -13.13 7.02
CA GLY A 34 0.00 -14.05 6.91
C GLY A 34 -1.23 -13.65 7.72
N GLY A 35 -1.18 -12.55 8.46
CA GLY A 35 -2.29 -12.09 9.29
C GLY A 35 -3.39 -11.38 8.50
N VAL A 36 -4.43 -10.96 9.22
CA VAL A 36 -5.52 -10.15 8.68
C VAL A 36 -5.28 -8.70 9.08
N VAL A 37 -5.49 -7.77 8.16
CA VAL A 37 -5.31 -6.35 8.42
C VAL A 37 -6.56 -5.57 8.04
N ASP A 38 -6.82 -4.50 8.80
CA ASP A 38 -7.85 -3.52 8.52
C ASP A 38 -7.17 -2.20 8.17
N VAL A 39 -7.39 -1.70 6.95
CA VAL A 39 -6.61 -0.59 6.40
C VAL A 39 -7.50 0.42 5.68
N HIS A 40 -7.04 1.66 5.67
CA HIS A 40 -7.35 2.60 4.59
C HIS A 40 -6.14 2.68 3.66
N TYR A 41 -6.39 2.85 2.37
CA TYR A 41 -5.32 2.94 1.40
C TYR A 41 -5.69 3.79 0.20
N VAL A 42 -4.68 4.32 -0.46
CA VAL A 42 -4.79 4.92 -1.78
C VAL A 42 -3.64 4.40 -2.63
N GLY A 43 -3.94 4.07 -3.88
CA GLY A 43 -2.94 3.59 -4.84
C GLY A 43 -2.94 4.45 -6.10
N VAL A 44 -1.73 4.80 -6.55
CA VAL A 44 -1.52 5.55 -7.80
C VAL A 44 -0.49 4.84 -8.66
N GLU A 45 -0.53 5.11 -9.97
CA GLU A 45 0.50 4.63 -10.89
C GLU A 45 1.76 5.48 -10.72
N PHE A 46 2.91 4.84 -10.64
CA PHE A 46 4.18 5.52 -10.44
C PHE A 46 4.47 6.53 -11.57
N ASP A 47 4.24 6.13 -12.82
CA ASP A 47 4.61 6.93 -13.99
C ASP A 47 3.75 8.17 -14.18
N THR A 48 2.46 8.08 -13.90
CA THR A 48 1.48 9.13 -14.20
C THR A 48 0.97 9.86 -12.98
N GLY A 49 1.06 9.23 -11.79
CA GLY A 49 0.43 9.71 -10.59
C GLY A 49 -1.08 9.51 -10.57
N GLU A 50 -1.64 8.84 -11.58
CA GLU A 50 -3.07 8.61 -11.68
C GLU A 50 -3.54 7.61 -10.63
N GLN A 51 -4.56 8.02 -9.86
CA GLN A 51 -5.16 7.13 -8.86
C GLN A 51 -5.97 6.03 -9.54
N PHE A 52 -5.78 4.78 -9.10
CA PHE A 52 -6.56 3.65 -9.60
C PHE A 52 -7.48 3.05 -8.52
N ASP A 53 -7.23 3.30 -7.26
CA ASP A 53 -8.07 2.80 -6.17
C ASP A 53 -7.82 3.59 -4.88
N ALA A 54 -8.88 3.72 -4.06
CA ALA A 54 -8.77 4.30 -2.73
C ALA A 54 -9.95 3.88 -1.86
N SER A 55 -9.66 3.31 -0.70
CA SER A 55 -10.70 2.97 0.27
C SER A 55 -11.37 4.23 0.84
N TRP A 56 -10.61 5.33 0.98
CA TRP A 56 -11.17 6.60 1.44
C TRP A 56 -12.30 7.12 0.55
N ASP A 57 -12.22 6.89 -0.77
CA ASP A 57 -13.24 7.35 -1.71
C ASP A 57 -14.54 6.57 -1.57
N ARG A 58 -14.48 5.36 -1.00
CA ARG A 58 -15.65 4.56 -0.66
C ARG A 58 -16.20 4.87 0.74
N GLY A 59 -15.47 5.70 1.51
CA GLY A 59 -15.85 6.06 2.88
C GLY A 59 -15.80 4.90 3.87
N GLN A 60 -15.08 3.83 3.55
CA GLN A 60 -15.06 2.62 4.35
C GLN A 60 -13.70 1.94 4.27
N SER A 61 -13.16 1.57 5.44
CA SER A 61 -11.92 0.80 5.49
C SER A 61 -12.13 -0.61 4.90
N ALA A 62 -11.04 -1.25 4.55
CA ALA A 62 -11.05 -2.58 3.98
C ALA A 62 -10.30 -3.56 4.90
N ARG A 63 -10.86 -4.75 5.06
CA ARG A 63 -10.27 -5.82 5.85
C ARG A 63 -9.84 -6.94 4.93
N PHE A 64 -8.55 -7.29 5.00
CA PHE A 64 -7.97 -8.29 4.10
C PHE A 64 -7.12 -9.31 4.86
N PRO A 65 -7.24 -10.59 4.50
CA PRO A 65 -6.18 -11.56 4.80
C PRO A 65 -4.98 -11.25 3.89
N LEU A 66 -3.80 -11.04 4.47
CA LEU A 66 -2.60 -10.71 3.69
C LEU A 66 -2.28 -11.71 2.57
N PRO A 67 -2.45 -13.04 2.76
CA PRO A 67 -2.17 -13.98 1.68
C PRO A 67 -2.98 -13.80 0.40
N ASN A 68 -4.11 -13.08 0.48
CA ASN A 68 -4.97 -12.83 -0.67
C ASN A 68 -4.60 -11.58 -1.47
N LEU A 69 -3.57 -10.86 -1.04
CA LEU A 69 -3.18 -9.59 -1.62
C LEU A 69 -1.95 -9.72 -2.52
N ILE A 70 -1.63 -8.65 -3.25
CA ILE A 70 -0.40 -8.63 -4.05
C ILE A 70 0.82 -8.83 -3.16
N GLN A 71 1.89 -9.37 -3.74
CA GLN A 71 3.12 -9.70 -3.02
C GLN A 71 3.71 -8.49 -2.30
N GLY A 72 3.64 -7.31 -2.91
CA GLY A 72 4.15 -6.08 -2.30
C GLY A 72 3.48 -5.74 -0.97
N TRP A 73 2.18 -6.04 -0.83
CA TRP A 73 1.48 -5.86 0.44
C TRP A 73 1.81 -6.95 1.44
N GLN A 74 1.96 -8.19 0.96
CA GLN A 74 2.32 -9.31 1.84
C GLN A 74 3.70 -9.10 2.48
N GLU A 75 4.61 -8.45 1.77
CA GLU A 75 5.96 -8.16 2.27
C GLU A 75 6.06 -6.79 2.94
N GLY A 76 5.26 -5.82 2.50
CA GLY A 76 5.38 -4.43 2.92
C GLY A 76 4.57 -4.05 4.15
N ILE A 77 3.45 -4.72 4.42
CA ILE A 77 2.60 -4.38 5.57
C ILE A 77 3.10 -4.99 6.88
N PRO A 78 3.57 -6.26 6.94
CA PRO A 78 4.11 -6.78 8.18
C PRO A 78 5.18 -5.86 8.77
N GLY A 79 5.12 -5.66 10.08
CA GLY A 79 5.97 -4.71 10.78
C GLY A 79 5.34 -3.35 11.01
N MET A 80 4.25 -3.00 10.29
CA MET A 80 3.47 -1.82 10.62
C MET A 80 2.77 -2.02 11.97
N LYS A 81 2.63 -0.92 12.70
CA LYS A 81 1.82 -0.90 13.92
C LYS A 81 0.53 -0.13 13.69
N VAL A 82 -0.54 -0.53 14.35
CA VAL A 82 -1.81 0.18 14.29
C VAL A 82 -1.61 1.65 14.67
N GLY A 83 -2.18 2.54 13.89
CA GLY A 83 -1.95 3.99 13.97
C GLY A 83 -0.84 4.48 13.05
N GLY A 84 -0.13 3.59 12.37
CA GLY A 84 0.93 3.94 11.44
C GLY A 84 0.45 4.20 10.03
N ARG A 85 1.27 4.94 9.29
CA ARG A 85 1.10 5.21 7.85
C ARG A 85 2.40 4.85 7.14
N ARG A 86 2.29 4.06 6.10
CA ARG A 86 3.46 3.55 5.34
C ARG A 86 3.22 3.71 3.86
N GLN A 87 4.25 4.15 3.13
CA GLN A 87 4.24 4.17 1.69
C GLN A 87 4.99 2.96 1.14
N LEU A 88 4.38 2.28 0.17
CA LEU A 88 4.98 1.16 -0.54
C LEU A 88 5.10 1.52 -2.01
N VAL A 89 6.27 1.32 -2.61
CA VAL A 89 6.44 1.36 -4.06
C VAL A 89 6.69 -0.06 -4.52
N CYS A 90 5.72 -0.59 -5.29
CA CYS A 90 5.69 -1.99 -5.69
C CYS A 90 6.02 -2.11 -7.17
N PRO A 91 7.18 -2.70 -7.53
CA PRO A 91 7.44 -3.00 -8.94
C PRO A 91 6.46 -4.06 -9.47
N PRO A 92 6.32 -4.19 -10.81
CA PRO A 92 5.31 -5.07 -11.39
C PRO A 92 5.32 -6.51 -10.89
N HIS A 93 6.49 -7.09 -10.68
CA HIS A 93 6.58 -8.49 -10.21
C HIS A 93 6.06 -8.69 -8.79
N LEU A 94 5.90 -7.61 -8.02
CA LEU A 94 5.31 -7.64 -6.68
C LEU A 94 3.89 -7.03 -6.67
N ALA A 95 3.36 -6.68 -7.83
CA ALA A 95 2.03 -6.14 -8.01
C ALA A 95 1.22 -7.07 -8.93
N TYR A 96 0.88 -6.62 -10.14
CA TYR A 96 0.04 -7.40 -11.06
C TYR A 96 0.83 -8.08 -12.18
N GLY A 97 2.16 -8.04 -12.12
CA GLY A 97 2.99 -8.65 -13.16
C GLY A 97 2.72 -8.03 -14.52
N ASP A 98 2.35 -8.84 -15.48
CA ASP A 98 1.95 -8.41 -16.83
C ASP A 98 0.45 -8.60 -17.08
N ARG A 99 -0.35 -8.76 -16.03
CA ARG A 99 -1.77 -9.08 -16.10
C ARG A 99 -2.67 -7.87 -15.88
N GLY A 100 -3.77 -7.80 -16.63
CA GLY A 100 -4.83 -6.84 -16.45
C GLY A 100 -4.45 -5.40 -16.74
N PRO A 101 -5.33 -4.43 -16.39
CA PRO A 101 -5.10 -3.01 -16.68
C PRO A 101 -3.87 -2.43 -16.00
N LEU A 102 -3.46 -3.00 -14.86
CA LEU A 102 -2.28 -2.56 -14.10
C LEU A 102 -1.04 -3.40 -14.37
N GLY A 103 -1.10 -4.28 -15.36
CA GLY A 103 0.05 -5.10 -15.77
C GLY A 103 1.20 -4.24 -16.29
N GLY A 104 2.43 -4.62 -15.93
CA GLY A 104 3.64 -3.90 -16.33
C GLY A 104 3.85 -2.57 -15.59
N LYS A 105 3.00 -2.22 -14.64
CA LYS A 105 3.06 -0.93 -13.96
C LYS A 105 3.64 -1.04 -12.55
N THR A 106 4.48 -0.06 -12.20
CA THR A 106 4.91 0.15 -10.83
C THR A 106 3.84 0.94 -10.10
N LEU A 107 3.45 0.48 -8.92
CA LEU A 107 2.35 1.07 -8.16
C LEU A 107 2.85 1.67 -6.86
N VAL A 108 2.28 2.81 -6.48
CA VAL A 108 2.58 3.47 -5.20
C VAL A 108 1.34 3.41 -4.34
N PHE A 109 1.49 2.89 -3.13
CA PHE A 109 0.40 2.84 -2.15
C PHE A 109 0.79 3.62 -0.91
N VAL A 110 -0.17 4.34 -0.34
CA VAL A 110 -0.07 4.85 1.02
C VAL A 110 -1.15 4.15 1.84
N ILE A 111 -0.75 3.54 2.94
CA ILE A 111 -1.57 2.64 3.73
C ILE A 111 -1.58 3.12 5.18
N ASP A 112 -2.78 3.28 5.74
CA ASP A 112 -2.99 3.48 7.16
C ASP A 112 -3.46 2.17 7.78
N LEU A 113 -2.75 1.67 8.79
CA LEU A 113 -3.14 0.46 9.49
C LEU A 113 -4.07 0.81 10.64
N LEU A 114 -5.29 0.29 10.59
CA LEU A 114 -6.36 0.59 11.54
C LEU A 114 -6.58 -0.55 12.55
N GLY A 115 -6.28 -1.78 12.16
CA GLY A 115 -6.45 -2.94 13.01
C GLY A 115 -5.70 -4.16 12.50
N VAL A 116 -5.50 -5.11 13.37
CA VAL A 116 -4.84 -6.39 13.05
C VAL A 116 -5.61 -7.55 13.67
#